data_f6978cfc88a23dc95068500e134b70af
#
_entry.id   f6978cfc88a23dc95068500e134b70af
#
_cell.length_a   1.000
_cell.length_b   1.000
_cell.length_c   1.000
_cell.angle_alpha   90.00
_cell.angle_beta   90.00
_cell.angle_gamma   90.00
#
_symmetry.space_group_name_H-M   'P 1'
#
loop_
_entity.id
_entity.type
_entity.pdbx_description
1 polymer ?
#
loop_
_entity_poly.entity_id
_entity_poly.type
_entity_poly.pdbx_seq_one_letter_code
_entity_poly.pdbx_strand_id
1 'polypeptide(L)'
;MPEQEERETLERAKEDLHEGKSPSTAAGEFVREEIDHVREGVHGARSPQQAIAIGLSKARRAGIPLKPPAKGKASTKKSAERDYERGQSHSRTKVSPKRAEISPARSRATSEALKRESKRTASHEALSKQTRSASRQRSAGSRRAAAKKAARNRQEVKGDSGRLLRGAARLLRRCFFQNGKREYFRVSPVLFCIEF
;
A
#
# COMPACT_ATOMS: atom_id res chain seq x y z
N MET A 1 16.92 -7.45 7.90
CA MET A 1 17.74 -6.25 7.63
C MET A 1 16.78 -5.10 7.28
N PRO A 2 16.52 -4.13 8.17
CA PRO A 2 15.50 -3.12 7.97
C PRO A 2 15.68 -2.26 6.70
N GLU A 3 16.91 -2.05 6.26
CA GLU A 3 17.18 -1.28 5.04
C GLU A 3 16.76 -1.99 3.74
N GLN A 4 16.72 -3.31 3.72
CA GLN A 4 16.27 -4.08 2.55
C GLN A 4 14.75 -4.04 2.44
N GLU A 5 14.04 -4.20 3.55
CA GLU A 5 12.57 -4.11 3.61
C GLU A 5 12.05 -2.74 3.18
N GLU A 6 12.70 -1.66 3.64
CA GLU A 6 12.37 -0.29 3.21
C GLU A 6 12.59 -0.08 1.70
N ARG A 7 13.63 -0.69 1.12
CA ARG A 7 13.88 -0.61 -0.34
C ARG A 7 12.82 -1.36 -1.13
N GLU A 8 12.48 -2.58 -0.74
CA GLU A 8 11.43 -3.37 -1.38
C GLU A 8 10.08 -2.68 -1.30
N THR A 9 9.75 -2.10 -0.14
CA THR A 9 8.52 -1.32 0.04
C THR A 9 8.49 -0.09 -0.86
N LEU A 10 9.63 0.60 -1.00
CA LEU A 10 9.75 1.73 -1.91
C LEU A 10 9.59 1.31 -3.39
N GLU A 11 10.14 0.16 -3.77
CA GLU A 11 10.01 -0.36 -5.13
C GLU A 11 8.55 -0.72 -5.44
N ARG A 12 7.87 -1.46 -4.56
CA ARG A 12 6.44 -1.75 -4.71
C ARG A 12 5.59 -0.48 -4.82
N ALA A 13 5.88 0.51 -3.98
CA ALA A 13 5.17 1.78 -4.03
C ALA A 13 5.42 2.56 -5.32
N LYS A 14 6.62 2.49 -5.89
CA LYS A 14 6.92 3.09 -7.20
C LYS A 14 6.24 2.35 -8.34
N GLU A 15 6.19 1.03 -8.28
CA GLU A 15 5.49 0.19 -9.24
C GLU A 15 3.99 0.52 -9.27
N ASP A 16 3.36 0.65 -8.10
CA ASP A 16 1.97 1.11 -7.97
C ASP A 16 1.72 2.46 -8.66
N LEU A 17 2.66 3.41 -8.52
CA LEU A 17 2.57 4.71 -9.21
C LEU A 17 2.77 4.59 -10.71
N HIS A 18 3.68 3.72 -11.16
CA HIS A 18 3.93 3.46 -12.57
C HIS A 18 2.74 2.79 -13.26
N GLU A 19 2.05 1.92 -12.55
CA GLU A 19 0.77 1.32 -12.99
C GLU A 19 -0.42 2.32 -13.00
N GLY A 20 -0.20 3.56 -12.60
CA GLY A 20 -1.22 4.60 -12.54
C GLY A 20 -2.15 4.52 -11.33
N LYS A 21 -1.80 3.72 -10.32
CA LYS A 21 -2.54 3.69 -9.06
C LYS A 21 -2.41 5.02 -8.30
N SER A 22 -3.34 5.29 -7.39
CA SER A 22 -3.32 6.56 -6.65
C SER A 22 -2.14 6.65 -5.68
N PRO A 23 -1.58 7.84 -5.41
CA PRO A 23 -0.52 8.01 -4.42
C PRO A 23 -0.89 7.52 -3.01
N SER A 24 -2.18 7.49 -2.68
CA SER A 24 -2.67 6.92 -1.42
C SER A 24 -2.55 5.39 -1.40
N THR A 25 -2.63 4.72 -2.55
CA THR A 25 -2.41 3.27 -2.66
C THR A 25 -0.93 2.96 -2.46
N ALA A 26 -0.05 3.63 -3.19
CA ALA A 26 1.40 3.50 -3.04
C ALA A 26 1.88 3.78 -1.60
N ALA A 27 1.30 4.81 -0.93
CA ALA A 27 1.60 5.06 0.48
C ALA A 27 1.08 3.95 1.41
N GLY A 28 0.13 3.15 0.98
CA GLY A 28 -0.40 2.00 1.70
C GLY A 28 0.65 0.93 1.96
N GLU A 29 1.63 0.76 1.07
CA GLU A 29 2.74 -0.20 1.24
C GLU A 29 3.58 0.15 2.48
N PHE A 30 3.89 1.42 2.69
CA PHE A 30 4.60 1.88 3.90
C PHE A 30 3.78 1.72 5.17
N VAL A 31 2.46 1.88 5.08
CA VAL A 31 1.57 1.65 6.24
C VAL A 31 1.52 0.16 6.57
N ARG A 32 1.52 -0.71 5.57
CA ARG A 32 1.57 -2.16 5.74
C ARG A 32 2.86 -2.58 6.43
N GLU A 33 4.01 -2.14 5.93
CA GLU A 33 5.33 -2.37 6.53
C GLU A 33 5.34 -1.95 8.02
N GLU A 34 4.83 -0.76 8.31
CA GLU A 34 4.80 -0.24 9.69
C GLU A 34 3.91 -1.09 10.63
N ILE A 35 2.79 -1.60 10.12
CA ILE A 35 1.91 -2.50 10.87
C ILE A 35 2.61 -3.83 11.13
N ASP A 36 3.35 -4.35 10.16
CA ASP A 36 4.08 -5.61 10.29
C ASP A 36 5.26 -5.45 11.27
N HIS A 37 6.01 -4.35 11.25
CA HIS A 37 7.01 -4.01 12.26
C HIS A 37 6.43 -3.99 13.68
N VAL A 38 5.23 -3.43 13.87
CA VAL A 38 4.57 -3.44 15.19
C VAL A 38 4.15 -4.85 15.59
N ARG A 39 3.69 -5.69 14.67
CA ARG A 39 3.32 -7.09 14.92
C ARG A 39 4.52 -7.94 15.31
N GLU A 40 5.60 -7.81 14.59
CA GLU A 40 6.88 -8.50 14.83
C GLU A 40 7.54 -8.01 16.12
N GLY A 41 7.26 -6.77 16.50
CA GLY A 41 7.74 -6.14 17.74
C GLY A 41 9.09 -5.49 17.60
N VAL A 42 9.44 -5.09 16.42
CA VAL A 42 10.58 -4.18 16.19
C VAL A 42 10.39 -2.92 17.02
N HIS A 43 9.14 -2.43 17.06
CA HIS A 43 8.67 -1.39 17.97
C HIS A 43 7.15 -1.52 18.20
N GLY A 44 6.60 -0.80 19.17
CA GLY A 44 5.16 -0.73 19.40
C GLY A 44 4.55 0.59 18.90
N ALA A 45 3.25 0.71 19.06
CA ALA A 45 2.51 1.94 18.81
C ALA A 45 1.42 2.12 19.87
N ARG A 46 1.17 3.37 20.30
CA ARG A 46 0.11 3.69 21.27
C ARG A 46 -1.28 3.43 20.71
N SER A 47 -1.45 3.59 19.40
CA SER A 47 -2.73 3.41 18.72
C SER A 47 -2.53 3.03 17.26
N PRO A 48 -3.53 2.39 16.61
CA PRO A 48 -3.47 2.13 15.17
C PRO A 48 -3.28 3.38 14.32
N GLN A 49 -3.85 4.52 14.78
CA GLN A 49 -3.69 5.81 14.10
C GLN A 49 -2.23 6.28 14.10
N GLN A 50 -1.49 6.00 15.17
CA GLN A 50 -0.07 6.35 15.25
C GLN A 50 0.76 5.52 14.26
N ALA A 51 0.56 4.21 14.19
CA ALA A 51 1.22 3.35 13.22
C ALA A 51 0.95 3.82 11.78
N ILE A 52 -0.32 4.07 11.45
CA ILE A 52 -0.70 4.62 10.13
C ILE A 52 -0.01 5.98 9.87
N ALA A 53 0.06 6.87 10.86
CA ALA A 53 0.68 8.18 10.70
C ALA A 53 2.20 8.07 10.46
N ILE A 54 2.88 7.12 11.11
CA ILE A 54 4.31 6.85 10.89
C ILE A 54 4.52 6.37 9.46
N GLY A 55 3.76 5.36 8.99
CA GLY A 55 3.85 4.85 7.62
C GLY A 55 3.60 5.94 6.56
N LEU A 56 2.57 6.78 6.76
CA LEU A 56 2.32 7.92 5.85
C LEU A 56 3.44 8.98 5.87
N SER A 57 4.10 9.20 7.00
CA SER A 57 5.26 10.09 7.10
C SER A 57 6.47 9.51 6.39
N LYS A 58 6.72 8.19 6.52
CA LYS A 58 7.76 7.47 5.77
C LYS A 58 7.52 7.60 4.26
N ALA A 59 6.30 7.33 3.79
CA ALA A 59 5.93 7.44 2.38
C ALA A 59 6.20 8.85 1.79
N ARG A 60 5.80 9.91 2.52
CA ARG A 60 6.06 11.29 2.08
C ARG A 60 7.55 11.58 1.96
N ARG A 61 8.34 11.19 2.98
CA ARG A 61 9.80 11.38 2.99
C ARG A 61 10.51 10.57 1.92
N ALA A 62 9.97 9.40 1.55
CA ALA A 62 10.45 8.57 0.44
C ALA A 62 10.13 9.15 -0.95
N GLY A 63 9.41 10.28 -1.03
CA GLY A 63 9.11 10.97 -2.28
C GLY A 63 7.79 10.59 -2.94
N ILE A 64 6.95 9.78 -2.29
CA ILE A 64 5.60 9.50 -2.80
C ILE A 64 4.78 10.81 -2.78
N PRO A 65 4.11 11.18 -3.90
CA PRO A 65 3.41 12.47 -4.03
C PRO A 65 2.08 12.51 -3.26
N LEU A 66 2.14 12.15 -1.97
CA LEU A 66 1.01 12.13 -1.06
C LEU A 66 0.83 13.50 -0.39
N LYS A 67 -0.12 14.28 -0.87
CA LYS A 67 -0.42 15.61 -0.33
C LYS A 67 -0.75 15.57 1.18
N PRO A 68 -0.40 16.64 1.92
CA PRO A 68 -0.79 16.80 3.32
C PRO A 68 -2.32 16.72 3.51
N PRO A 69 -2.82 16.28 4.68
CA PRO A 69 -4.24 16.15 4.93
C PRO A 69 -4.91 17.54 4.99
N ALA A 70 -6.05 17.71 4.30
CA ALA A 70 -6.81 18.94 4.31
C ALA A 70 -7.45 19.22 5.69
N LYS A 71 -7.84 18.15 6.42
CA LYS A 71 -8.48 18.22 7.76
C LYS A 71 -7.54 17.68 8.81
N GLY A 72 -7.63 18.20 10.04
CA GLY A 72 -6.83 17.74 11.17
C GLY A 72 -6.17 18.89 11.95
N LYS A 73 -5.42 18.55 12.99
CA LYS A 73 -4.68 19.51 13.81
C LYS A 73 -3.62 20.26 12.99
N ALA A 74 -3.45 21.55 13.26
CA ALA A 74 -2.46 22.39 12.56
C ALA A 74 -1.03 21.81 12.66
N SER A 75 -0.66 21.26 13.81
CA SER A 75 0.65 20.63 14.03
C SER A 75 0.85 19.42 13.11
N THR A 76 -0.17 18.57 12.93
CA THR A 76 -0.12 17.41 12.04
C THR A 76 0.01 17.82 10.57
N LYS A 77 -0.74 18.85 10.16
CA LYS A 77 -0.64 19.40 8.79
C LYS A 77 0.76 19.92 8.51
N LYS A 78 1.30 20.76 9.40
CA LYS A 78 2.65 21.34 9.29
C LYS A 78 3.74 20.25 9.27
N SER A 79 3.59 19.18 10.04
CA SER A 79 4.54 18.06 10.00
C SER A 79 4.44 17.29 8.68
N ALA A 80 3.22 17.03 8.19
CA ALA A 80 3.00 16.36 6.92
C ALA A 80 3.52 17.17 5.72
N GLU A 81 3.40 18.49 5.76
CA GLU A 81 3.92 19.40 4.75
C GLU A 81 5.45 19.35 4.71
N ARG A 82 6.12 19.46 5.84
CA ARG A 82 7.58 19.32 5.94
C ARG A 82 8.10 17.98 5.44
N ASP A 83 7.40 16.87 5.76
CA ASP A 83 7.76 15.54 5.29
C ASP A 83 7.58 15.43 3.76
N TYR A 84 6.53 16.03 3.22
CA TYR A 84 6.27 16.09 1.78
C TYR A 84 7.33 16.91 1.05
N GLU A 85 7.62 18.14 1.49
CA GLU A 85 8.64 19.00 0.91
C GLU A 85 10.02 18.33 0.91
N ARG A 86 10.36 17.67 2.01
CA ARG A 86 11.61 16.92 2.14
C ARG A 86 11.71 15.80 1.11
N GLY A 87 10.66 15.00 0.93
CA GLY A 87 10.64 13.93 -0.06
C GLY A 87 10.72 14.45 -1.50
N GLN A 88 10.05 15.57 -1.80
CA GLN A 88 10.09 16.16 -3.14
C GLN A 88 11.43 16.84 -3.43
N SER A 89 12.09 17.40 -2.41
CA SER A 89 13.42 18.02 -2.59
C SER A 89 14.52 16.99 -2.84
N HIS A 90 14.46 15.81 -2.23
CA HIS A 90 15.41 14.72 -2.48
C HIS A 90 15.34 14.20 -3.92
N SER A 91 14.20 14.31 -4.58
CA SER A 91 14.05 13.97 -5.99
C SER A 91 14.74 14.98 -6.93
N ARG A 92 14.97 16.21 -6.48
CA ARG A 92 15.46 17.33 -7.33
C ARG A 92 16.94 17.66 -7.18
N THR A 93 17.56 17.34 -6.06
CA THR A 93 18.96 17.74 -5.82
C THR A 93 19.74 16.65 -5.09
N LYS A 94 20.86 16.21 -5.70
CA LYS A 94 21.88 15.38 -5.05
C LYS A 94 22.67 16.14 -3.95
N VAL A 95 22.30 17.37 -3.64
CA VAL A 95 22.94 18.19 -2.60
C VAL A 95 22.10 18.07 -1.33
N SER A 96 22.56 17.27 -0.39
CA SER A 96 22.02 17.26 0.97
C SER A 96 22.09 18.65 1.57
N PRO A 97 20.95 19.34 1.87
CA PRO A 97 21.02 20.44 2.82
C PRO A 97 21.56 19.84 4.13
N LYS A 98 22.48 20.53 4.81
CA LYS A 98 23.01 20.13 6.14
C LYS A 98 21.85 19.58 6.97
N ARG A 99 21.82 18.26 7.11
CA ARG A 99 20.87 17.55 7.95
C ARG A 99 21.10 18.13 9.35
N ALA A 100 20.15 18.91 9.84
CA ALA A 100 20.18 19.33 11.23
C ALA A 100 20.34 18.05 12.03
N GLU A 101 21.50 17.84 12.65
CA GLU A 101 21.84 16.62 13.34
C GLU A 101 20.75 16.35 14.36
N ILE A 102 19.95 15.31 14.09
CA ILE A 102 19.01 14.83 15.07
C ILE A 102 19.85 14.34 16.25
N SER A 103 19.77 15.03 17.39
CA SER A 103 20.51 14.65 18.58
C SER A 103 20.38 13.15 18.82
N PRO A 104 21.49 12.38 18.88
CA PRO A 104 21.44 10.92 19.09
C PRO A 104 20.66 10.54 20.36
N ALA A 105 20.72 11.41 21.39
CA ALA A 105 19.94 11.22 22.63
C ALA A 105 18.44 11.26 22.37
N ARG A 106 17.95 12.23 21.58
CA ARG A 106 16.53 12.33 21.22
C ARG A 106 16.08 11.14 20.37
N SER A 107 16.90 10.69 19.42
CA SER A 107 16.60 9.53 18.59
C SER A 107 16.44 8.26 19.45
N ARG A 108 17.40 8.01 20.37
CA ARG A 108 17.34 6.87 21.31
C ARG A 108 16.10 6.96 22.22
N ALA A 109 15.83 8.10 22.82
CA ALA A 109 14.67 8.28 23.69
C ALA A 109 13.35 7.99 22.97
N THR A 110 13.21 8.43 21.70
CA THR A 110 12.03 8.16 20.89
C THR A 110 11.90 6.68 20.56
N SER A 111 12.99 6.04 20.18
CA SER A 111 13.06 4.61 19.86
C SER A 111 12.71 3.74 21.09
N GLU A 112 13.26 4.08 22.26
CA GLU A 112 12.95 3.39 23.51
C GLU A 112 11.50 3.59 23.95
N ALA A 113 10.95 4.80 23.79
CA ALA A 113 9.55 5.05 24.05
C ALA A 113 8.62 4.21 23.18
N LEU A 114 8.93 4.09 21.88
CA LEU A 114 8.17 3.24 20.96
C LEU A 114 8.30 1.75 21.32
N LYS A 115 9.48 1.28 21.72
CA LYS A 115 9.67 -0.12 22.14
C LYS A 115 8.85 -0.51 23.37
N ARG A 116 8.53 0.44 24.24
CA ARG A 116 7.66 0.23 25.43
C ARG A 116 6.18 0.19 25.10
N GLU A 117 5.77 0.67 23.92
CA GLU A 117 4.36 0.69 23.51
C GLU A 117 3.87 -0.72 23.13
N SER A 118 2.55 -0.90 23.18
CA SER A 118 1.91 -2.20 22.98
C SER A 118 1.90 -2.63 21.52
N LYS A 119 2.21 -3.90 21.26
CA LYS A 119 2.02 -4.57 19.95
C LYS A 119 0.55 -4.82 19.61
N ARG A 120 -0.34 -4.85 20.63
CA ARG A 120 -1.78 -5.16 20.46
C ARG A 120 -2.49 -4.17 19.53
N THR A 121 -1.95 -2.98 19.35
CA THR A 121 -2.49 -1.94 18.47
C THR A 121 -2.50 -2.34 16.99
N ALA A 122 -1.60 -3.23 16.58
CA ALA A 122 -1.56 -3.78 15.23
C ALA A 122 -2.40 -5.06 15.05
N SER A 123 -3.18 -5.47 16.08
CA SER A 123 -4.08 -6.61 15.97
C SER A 123 -5.18 -6.36 14.94
N HIS A 124 -5.65 -7.44 14.30
CA HIS A 124 -6.75 -7.39 13.34
C HIS A 124 -8.01 -6.70 13.93
N GLU A 125 -8.29 -6.95 15.20
CA GLU A 125 -9.43 -6.34 15.89
C GLU A 125 -9.27 -4.81 16.03
N ALA A 126 -8.10 -4.35 16.47
CA ALA A 126 -7.81 -2.93 16.64
C ALA A 126 -7.88 -2.17 15.31
N LEU A 127 -7.30 -2.73 14.25
CA LEU A 127 -7.36 -2.17 12.90
C LEU A 127 -8.78 -2.18 12.35
N SER A 128 -9.56 -3.23 12.58
CA SER A 128 -10.96 -3.32 12.19
C SER A 128 -11.82 -2.27 12.88
N LYS A 129 -11.65 -2.09 14.21
CA LYS A 129 -12.30 -1.00 14.96
C LYS A 129 -11.94 0.37 14.40
N GLN A 130 -10.65 0.60 14.10
CA GLN A 130 -10.18 1.85 13.52
C GLN A 130 -10.82 2.12 12.15
N THR A 131 -10.85 1.12 11.28
CA THR A 131 -11.45 1.24 9.93
C THR A 131 -12.95 1.55 10.01
N ARG A 132 -13.68 0.86 10.90
CA ARG A 132 -15.11 1.11 11.14
C ARG A 132 -15.35 2.52 11.67
N SER A 133 -14.54 2.98 12.64
CA SER A 133 -14.61 4.34 13.18
C SER A 133 -14.37 5.39 12.08
N ALA A 134 -13.30 5.26 11.31
CA ALA A 134 -12.97 6.14 10.20
C ALA A 134 -14.08 6.15 9.13
N SER A 135 -14.68 4.99 8.83
CA SER A 135 -15.78 4.89 7.88
C SER A 135 -17.06 5.63 8.36
N ARG A 136 -17.37 5.54 9.67
CA ARG A 136 -18.52 6.25 10.26
C ARG A 136 -18.36 7.78 10.21
N GLN A 137 -17.13 8.27 10.33
CA GLN A 137 -16.81 9.71 10.25
C GLN A 137 -16.93 10.29 8.84
N ARG A 138 -16.96 9.44 7.79
CA ARG A 138 -17.16 9.87 6.41
C ARG A 138 -18.62 10.22 6.15
N SER A 139 -18.88 11.25 5.33
CA SER A 139 -20.23 11.57 4.90
C SER A 139 -20.87 10.41 4.10
N ALA A 140 -22.19 10.32 4.13
CA ALA A 140 -22.92 9.31 3.36
C ALA A 140 -22.61 9.38 1.84
N GLY A 141 -22.44 10.59 1.30
CA GLY A 141 -22.03 10.82 -0.09
C GLY A 141 -20.65 10.24 -0.40
N SER A 142 -19.66 10.48 0.47
CA SER A 142 -18.31 9.93 0.33
C SER A 142 -18.29 8.40 0.40
N ARG A 143 -19.09 7.79 1.29
CA ARG A 143 -19.22 6.33 1.38
C ARG A 143 -19.84 5.73 0.12
N ARG A 144 -20.89 6.36 -0.43
CA ARG A 144 -21.51 5.93 -1.69
C ARG A 144 -20.55 6.06 -2.88
N ALA A 145 -19.79 7.16 -2.96
CA ALA A 145 -18.80 7.35 -4.02
C ALA A 145 -17.68 6.27 -3.95
N ALA A 146 -17.18 5.97 -2.76
CA ALA A 146 -16.20 4.89 -2.57
C ALA A 146 -16.76 3.51 -2.97
N ALA A 147 -18.01 3.21 -2.61
CA ALA A 147 -18.67 1.97 -3.00
C ALA A 147 -18.84 1.85 -4.53
N LYS A 148 -19.25 2.93 -5.20
CA LYS A 148 -19.36 2.97 -6.67
C LYS A 148 -18.00 2.74 -7.33
N LYS A 149 -16.92 3.38 -6.82
CA LYS A 149 -15.55 3.18 -7.33
C LYS A 149 -15.11 1.73 -7.16
N ALA A 150 -15.34 1.14 -6.00
CA ALA A 150 -14.98 -0.26 -5.73
C ALA A 150 -15.75 -1.23 -6.64
N ALA A 151 -17.04 -0.97 -6.90
CA ALA A 151 -17.84 -1.76 -7.83
C ALA A 151 -17.31 -1.68 -9.26
N ARG A 152 -16.92 -0.49 -9.73
CA ARG A 152 -16.32 -0.27 -11.05
C ARG A 152 -15.01 -1.07 -11.19
N ASN A 153 -14.10 -0.94 -10.24
CA ASN A 153 -12.82 -1.66 -10.27
C ASN A 153 -13.03 -3.18 -10.32
N ARG A 154 -14.02 -3.72 -9.58
CA ARG A 154 -14.36 -5.15 -9.65
C ARG A 154 -14.87 -5.57 -11.04
N GLN A 155 -15.61 -4.72 -11.73
CA GLN A 155 -16.10 -5.01 -13.08
C GLN A 155 -14.95 -4.96 -14.11
N GLU A 156 -14.02 -4.01 -13.98
CA GLU A 156 -12.84 -3.88 -14.83
C GLU A 156 -11.96 -5.13 -14.71
N VAL A 157 -11.63 -5.55 -13.49
CA VAL A 157 -10.83 -6.77 -13.24
C VAL A 157 -11.50 -8.03 -13.80
N LYS A 158 -12.83 -8.17 -13.62
CA LYS A 158 -13.59 -9.30 -14.21
C LYS A 158 -13.63 -9.22 -15.74
N GLY A 159 -13.72 -8.01 -16.31
CA GLY A 159 -13.70 -7.78 -17.75
C GLY A 159 -12.38 -8.21 -18.41
N ASP A 160 -11.26 -7.87 -17.77
CA ASP A 160 -9.94 -8.21 -18.27
C ASP A 160 -9.63 -9.69 -18.15
N SER A 161 -9.97 -10.33 -17.04
CA SER A 161 -9.86 -11.78 -16.87
C SER A 161 -10.67 -12.53 -17.94
N GLY A 162 -11.90 -12.07 -18.21
CA GLY A 162 -12.75 -12.64 -19.26
C GLY A 162 -12.22 -12.38 -20.68
N ARG A 163 -11.49 -11.28 -20.89
CA ARG A 163 -10.86 -10.95 -22.18
C ARG A 163 -9.65 -11.82 -22.45
N LEU A 164 -8.80 -12.03 -21.44
CA LEU A 164 -7.63 -12.93 -21.51
C LEU A 164 -8.04 -14.37 -21.77
N LEU A 165 -9.05 -14.89 -21.07
CA LEU A 165 -9.57 -16.25 -21.29
C LEU A 165 -10.15 -16.42 -22.69
N ARG A 166 -10.89 -15.45 -23.23
CA ARG A 166 -11.40 -15.48 -24.60
C ARG A 166 -10.30 -15.36 -25.65
N GLY A 167 -9.24 -14.60 -25.35
CA GLY A 167 -8.04 -14.49 -26.20
C GLY A 167 -7.29 -15.82 -26.27
N ALA A 168 -7.03 -16.45 -25.13
CA ALA A 168 -6.39 -17.77 -25.07
C ALA A 168 -7.20 -18.86 -25.79
N ALA A 169 -8.52 -18.87 -25.61
CA ALA A 169 -9.40 -19.82 -26.32
C ALA A 169 -9.42 -19.61 -27.85
N ARG A 170 -9.29 -18.35 -28.33
CA ARG A 170 -9.17 -18.06 -29.77
C ARG A 170 -7.82 -18.51 -30.33
N LEU A 171 -6.73 -18.30 -29.58
CA LEU A 171 -5.39 -18.76 -29.99
C LEU A 171 -5.34 -20.29 -30.07
N LEU A 172 -5.88 -20.99 -29.09
CA LEU A 172 -5.97 -22.45 -29.10
C LEU A 172 -6.80 -22.97 -30.26
N ARG A 173 -7.94 -22.35 -30.61
CA ARG A 173 -8.73 -22.72 -31.79
C ARG A 173 -7.98 -22.46 -33.10
N ARG A 174 -7.18 -21.39 -33.17
CA ARG A 174 -6.42 -21.04 -34.37
C ARG A 174 -5.25 -22.01 -34.59
N CYS A 175 -4.55 -22.42 -33.53
CA CYS A 175 -3.51 -23.45 -33.61
C CYS A 175 -4.08 -24.82 -33.96
N PHE A 176 -5.29 -25.14 -33.48
CA PHE A 176 -5.93 -26.41 -33.78
C PHE A 176 -6.40 -26.53 -35.23
N PHE A 177 -6.75 -25.41 -35.85
CA PHE A 177 -7.23 -25.39 -37.26
C PHE A 177 -6.09 -25.39 -38.26
N GLN A 178 -4.86 -25.02 -37.92
CA GLN A 178 -3.70 -25.04 -38.84
C GLN A 178 -3.04 -26.41 -38.96
N ASN A 179 -3.26 -27.33 -38.06
CA ASN A 179 -2.62 -28.66 -38.09
C ASN A 179 -3.49 -29.81 -38.58
N GLY A 180 -4.44 -29.59 -39.45
CA GLY A 180 -5.15 -30.51 -40.35
C GLY A 180 -5.25 -32.01 -40.03
N LYS A 181 -4.96 -32.50 -38.84
CA LYS A 181 -5.12 -33.89 -38.42
C LYS A 181 -6.16 -33.99 -37.31
N ARG A 182 -7.31 -34.57 -37.67
CA ARG A 182 -8.35 -34.95 -36.72
C ARG A 182 -7.85 -36.14 -35.88
N GLU A 183 -7.32 -35.89 -34.72
CA GLU A 183 -7.26 -36.91 -33.70
C GLU A 183 -8.15 -36.46 -32.50
N TYR A 184 -9.18 -37.25 -32.27
CA TYR A 184 -10.11 -37.11 -31.17
C TYR A 184 -9.40 -37.44 -29.87
N PHE A 185 -8.75 -36.45 -29.24
CA PHE A 185 -8.37 -36.60 -27.82
C PHE A 185 -9.54 -36.13 -26.96
N ARG A 186 -10.22 -37.11 -26.39
CA ARG A 186 -11.25 -36.95 -25.38
C ARG A 186 -10.55 -36.54 -24.08
N VAL A 187 -10.31 -35.25 -23.88
CA VAL A 187 -9.81 -34.72 -22.61
C VAL A 187 -10.98 -34.59 -21.64
N SER A 188 -11.02 -35.50 -20.67
CA SER A 188 -11.93 -35.42 -19.53
C SER A 188 -11.69 -34.12 -18.73
N PRO A 189 -12.73 -33.41 -18.28
CA PRO A 189 -12.61 -32.19 -17.48
C PRO A 189 -12.44 -32.52 -16.00
N VAL A 190 -11.34 -33.16 -15.63
CA VAL A 190 -11.00 -33.35 -14.21
C VAL A 190 -9.50 -33.13 -14.06
N LEU A 191 -9.15 -32.23 -13.16
CA LEU A 191 -7.81 -31.84 -12.72
C LEU A 191 -7.29 -30.50 -13.26
N PHE A 192 -7.79 -29.42 -12.68
CA PHE A 192 -6.99 -28.26 -12.40
C PHE A 192 -7.42 -27.65 -11.05
N CYS A 193 -7.23 -28.43 -9.96
CA CYS A 193 -6.91 -27.86 -8.67
C CYS A 193 -5.39 -27.73 -8.66
N ILE A 194 -4.87 -26.53 -8.83
CA ILE A 194 -3.51 -26.18 -8.47
C ILE A 194 -3.62 -25.25 -7.27
N GLU A 195 -3.11 -25.78 -6.16
CA GLU A 195 -2.72 -25.06 -4.97
C GLU A 195 -1.83 -23.85 -5.32
N PHE A 196 -2.21 -22.70 -4.81
CA PHE A 196 -1.32 -21.63 -4.35
C PHE A 196 -2.00 -20.88 -3.21
#